data_f692459d4882ac2dc23d387ab049f349
#
_entry.id   f692459d4882ac2dc23d387ab049f349
#
_cell.length_a   1.000
_cell.length_b   1.000
_cell.length_c   1.000
_cell.angle_alpha   90.00
_cell.angle_beta   90.00
_cell.angle_gamma   90.00
#
_symmetry.space_group_name_H-M   'P 1'
#
loop_
_entity.id
_entity.type
_entity.pdbx_description
1 polymer ?
#
loop_
_entity_poly.entity_id
_entity_poly.type
_entity_poly.pdbx_seq_one_letter_code
_entity_poly.pdbx_strand_id
1 'polypeptide(L)'
;MKYHISRIVDSSFEEVKNRIIESLKNQGFGIITEIDLQKTFTNKLGKDVAPYHILGACNPQYAFEAIGVEERIGTMLPCNVILRQLEEGQTEISAVDPVKSMELLIMNTLKS
;
A
#
# COMPACT_ATOMS: atom_id res chain seq x y z
N MET A 1 -14.60 -9.28 -6.86
CA MET A 1 -13.41 -9.90 -6.24
C MET A 1 -12.67 -8.87 -5.41
N LYS A 2 -12.39 -9.20 -4.17
CA LYS A 2 -11.72 -8.27 -3.26
C LYS A 2 -10.20 -8.45 -3.36
N TYR A 3 -9.51 -7.43 -3.79
CA TYR A 3 -8.06 -7.46 -4.02
C TYR A 3 -7.23 -6.91 -2.85
N HIS A 4 -7.89 -6.46 -1.81
CA HIS A 4 -7.22 -5.84 -0.66
C HIS A 4 -7.72 -6.43 0.65
N ILE A 5 -6.89 -6.29 1.66
CA ILE A 5 -7.20 -6.65 3.04
C ILE A 5 -7.21 -5.34 3.81
N SER A 6 -8.29 -5.06 4.52
CA SER A 6 -8.48 -3.79 5.22
C SER A 6 -8.85 -3.98 6.67
N ARG A 7 -8.43 -3.03 7.50
CA ARG A 7 -8.75 -2.94 8.93
C ARG A 7 -9.02 -1.49 9.29
N ILE A 8 -10.00 -1.27 10.15
CA ILE A 8 -10.29 0.04 10.71
C ILE A 8 -9.80 0.05 12.16
N VAL A 9 -9.02 1.06 12.52
CA VAL A 9 -8.40 1.19 13.83
C VAL A 9 -8.86 2.49 14.47
N ASP A 10 -9.32 2.43 15.72
CA ASP A 10 -9.73 3.61 16.48
C ASP A 10 -8.51 4.28 17.12
N SER A 11 -7.70 4.88 16.27
CA SER A 11 -6.49 5.61 16.64
C SER A 11 -6.21 6.69 15.60
N SER A 12 -5.41 7.67 15.97
CA SER A 12 -5.06 8.76 15.09
C SER A 12 -4.24 8.27 13.89
N PHE A 13 -4.33 9.01 12.80
CA PHE A 13 -3.59 8.72 11.58
C PHE A 13 -2.09 8.55 11.83
N GLU A 14 -1.48 9.50 12.54
CA GLU A 14 -0.05 9.46 12.82
C GLU A 14 0.36 8.26 13.68
N GLU A 15 -0.44 7.93 14.70
CA GLU A 15 -0.16 6.79 15.56
C GLU A 15 -0.23 5.48 14.78
N VAL A 16 -1.27 5.31 13.96
CA VAL A 16 -1.45 4.11 13.13
C VAL A 16 -0.32 4.00 12.12
N LYS A 17 0.07 5.11 11.49
CA LYS A 17 1.17 5.14 10.54
C LYS A 17 2.48 4.66 11.19
N ASN A 18 2.81 5.19 12.35
CA ASN A 18 4.04 4.80 13.06
C ASN A 18 4.01 3.32 13.43
N ARG A 19 2.88 2.82 13.88
CA ARG A 19 2.73 1.42 14.27
C ARG A 19 2.85 0.48 13.07
N ILE A 20 2.27 0.83 11.93
CA ILE A 20 2.34 -0.05 10.75
C ILE A 20 3.76 -0.08 10.18
N ILE A 21 4.47 1.04 10.17
CA ILE A 21 5.86 1.09 9.73
C ILE A 21 6.73 0.16 10.58
N GLU A 22 6.57 0.22 11.90
CA GLU A 22 7.31 -0.63 12.82
C GLU A 22 6.96 -2.10 12.64
N SER A 23 5.69 -2.42 12.49
CA SER A 23 5.23 -3.79 12.28
C SER A 23 5.80 -4.38 10.99
N LEU A 24 5.81 -3.59 9.90
CA LEU A 24 6.38 -4.01 8.63
C LEU A 24 7.88 -4.26 8.75
N LYS A 25 8.58 -3.37 9.44
CA LYS A 25 10.02 -3.51 9.69
C LYS A 25 10.33 -4.80 10.42
N ASN A 26 9.53 -5.16 11.42
CA ASN A 26 9.70 -6.39 12.18
C ASN A 26 9.50 -7.65 11.32
N GLN A 27 8.80 -7.53 10.21
CA GLN A 27 8.59 -8.62 9.25
C GLN A 27 9.55 -8.57 8.07
N GLY A 28 10.55 -7.71 8.10
CA GLY A 28 11.55 -7.59 7.06
C GLY A 28 11.18 -6.64 5.92
N PHE A 29 10.13 -5.83 6.10
CA PHE A 29 9.69 -4.86 5.09
C PHE A 29 10.10 -3.45 5.46
N GLY A 30 10.91 -2.81 4.61
CA GLY A 30 11.24 -1.40 4.75
C GLY A 30 10.32 -0.54 3.89
N ILE A 31 10.08 0.68 4.32
CA ILE A 31 9.33 1.65 3.54
C ILE A 31 10.29 2.34 2.59
N ILE A 32 10.09 2.16 1.30
CA ILE A 32 10.96 2.74 0.27
C ILE A 32 10.33 3.94 -0.43
N THR A 33 9.00 4.08 -0.37
CA THR A 33 8.31 5.24 -0.91
C THR A 33 7.17 5.63 0.02
N GLU A 34 6.86 6.90 0.02
CA GLU A 34 5.71 7.43 0.74
C GLU A 34 5.09 8.53 -0.10
N ILE A 35 3.80 8.40 -0.39
CA ILE A 35 3.05 9.38 -1.17
C ILE A 35 1.96 9.96 -0.29
N ASP A 36 1.98 11.27 -0.12
CA ASP A 36 0.94 12.03 0.58
C ASP A 36 -0.05 12.56 -0.46
N LEU A 37 -1.15 11.83 -0.66
CA LEU A 37 -2.15 12.23 -1.65
C LEU A 37 -2.98 13.44 -1.23
N GLN A 38 -3.16 13.65 0.08
CA GLN A 38 -3.82 14.86 0.57
C GLN A 38 -3.06 16.10 0.08
N LYS A 39 -1.75 16.09 0.27
CA LYS A 39 -0.89 17.18 -0.16
C LYS A 39 -0.86 17.32 -1.68
N THR A 40 -0.79 16.20 -2.39
CA THR A 40 -0.79 16.18 -3.85
C THR A 40 -2.08 16.80 -4.40
N PHE A 41 -3.23 16.40 -3.87
CA PHE A 41 -4.52 16.90 -4.36
C PHE A 41 -4.69 18.39 -4.05
N THR A 42 -4.25 18.82 -2.87
CA THR A 42 -4.28 20.24 -2.50
C THR A 42 -3.40 21.06 -3.45
N ASN A 43 -2.16 20.61 -3.69
CA ASN A 43 -1.20 21.35 -4.48
C ASN A 43 -1.50 21.35 -5.98
N LYS A 44 -2.00 20.23 -6.51
CA LYS A 44 -2.21 20.06 -7.95
C LYS A 44 -3.62 20.42 -8.40
N LEU A 45 -4.61 20.21 -7.55
CA LEU A 45 -6.02 20.36 -7.92
C LEU A 45 -6.78 21.36 -7.08
N GLY A 46 -6.18 21.90 -6.00
CA GLY A 46 -6.88 22.75 -5.06
C GLY A 46 -8.02 22.05 -4.34
N LYS A 47 -7.92 20.73 -4.18
CA LYS A 47 -8.95 19.92 -3.51
C LYS A 47 -8.55 19.62 -2.08
N ASP A 48 -9.52 19.73 -1.18
CA ASP A 48 -9.34 19.35 0.22
C ASP A 48 -9.90 17.95 0.44
N VAL A 49 -9.03 17.04 0.86
CA VAL A 49 -9.41 15.66 1.18
C VAL A 49 -8.83 15.28 2.53
N ALA A 50 -9.37 14.23 3.14
CA ALA A 50 -8.82 13.70 4.39
C ALA A 50 -7.42 13.11 4.15
N PRO A 51 -6.60 12.98 5.21
CA PRO A 51 -5.28 12.35 5.08
C PRO A 51 -5.36 10.99 4.39
N TYR A 52 -4.48 10.81 3.41
CA TYR A 52 -4.39 9.58 2.62
C TYR A 52 -2.95 9.41 2.19
N HIS A 53 -2.29 8.36 2.71
CA HIS A 53 -0.90 8.06 2.38
C HIS A 53 -0.80 6.69 1.72
N ILE A 54 0.10 6.58 0.76
CA ILE A 54 0.47 5.31 0.15
C ILE A 54 1.91 5.02 0.57
N LEU A 55 2.11 3.92 1.28
CA LEU A 55 3.43 3.47 1.70
C LEU A 55 3.86 2.31 0.82
N GLY A 56 4.99 2.44 0.14
CA GLY A 56 5.56 1.34 -0.63
C GLY A 56 6.48 0.53 0.26
N ALA A 57 6.09 -0.70 0.57
CA ALA A 57 6.85 -1.61 1.43
C ALA A 57 7.61 -2.61 0.58
N CYS A 58 8.88 -2.83 0.90
CA CYS A 58 9.72 -3.76 0.16
C CYS A 58 10.50 -4.65 1.11
N ASN A 59 10.49 -5.95 0.82
CA ASN A 59 11.41 -6.90 1.40
C ASN A 59 12.49 -7.15 0.34
N PRO A 60 13.71 -6.60 0.52
CA PRO A 60 14.73 -6.65 -0.54
C PRO A 60 15.12 -8.06 -0.97
N GLN A 61 15.13 -8.99 -0.03
CA GLN A 61 15.49 -10.38 -0.33
C GLN A 61 14.45 -11.02 -1.26
N TYR A 62 13.18 -10.85 -0.94
CA TYR A 62 12.10 -11.38 -1.77
C TYR A 62 12.03 -10.68 -3.13
N ALA A 63 12.24 -9.36 -3.15
CA ALA A 63 12.24 -8.60 -4.40
C ALA A 63 13.36 -9.07 -5.32
N PHE A 64 14.55 -9.27 -4.77
CA PHE A 64 15.70 -9.77 -5.53
C PHE A 64 15.41 -11.15 -6.13
N GLU A 65 14.88 -12.06 -5.34
CA GLU A 65 14.52 -13.41 -5.78
C GLU A 65 13.42 -13.38 -6.84
N ALA A 66 12.40 -12.58 -6.63
CA ALA A 66 11.26 -12.47 -7.56
C ALA A 66 11.71 -11.94 -8.93
N ILE A 67 12.54 -10.91 -8.95
CA ILE A 67 13.06 -10.34 -10.19
C ILE A 67 13.96 -11.36 -10.92
N GLY A 68 14.69 -12.19 -10.17
CA GLY A 68 15.49 -13.25 -10.75
C GLY A 68 14.67 -14.32 -11.45
N VAL A 69 13.42 -14.56 -11.01
CA VAL A 69 12.51 -15.51 -11.62
C VAL A 69 11.71 -14.88 -12.76
N GLU A 70 11.23 -13.66 -12.56
CA GLU A 70 10.44 -12.92 -13.55
C GLU A 70 10.90 -11.47 -13.55
N GLU A 71 11.64 -11.10 -14.59
CA GLU A 71 12.26 -9.77 -14.68
C GLU A 71 11.26 -8.62 -14.64
N ARG A 72 10.04 -8.84 -15.08
CA ARG A 72 9.01 -7.82 -15.16
C ARG A 72 8.13 -7.70 -13.92
N ILE A 73 8.42 -8.50 -12.89
CA ILE A 73 7.64 -8.46 -11.64
C ILE A 73 7.74 -7.10 -10.95
N GLY A 74 8.73 -6.31 -11.32
CA GLY A 74 8.85 -4.93 -10.83
C GLY A 74 7.61 -4.08 -11.07
N THR A 75 6.81 -4.43 -12.08
CA THR A 75 5.52 -3.75 -12.32
C THR A 75 4.54 -3.95 -11.17
N MET A 76 4.75 -4.98 -10.35
CA MET A 76 3.91 -5.30 -9.20
C MET A 76 4.58 -4.90 -7.87
N LEU A 77 5.71 -4.22 -7.93
CA LEU A 77 6.45 -3.78 -6.76
C LEU A 77 6.49 -2.25 -6.69
N PRO A 78 6.60 -1.67 -5.50
CA PRO A 78 6.58 -2.31 -4.18
C PRO A 78 5.19 -2.77 -3.78
N CYS A 79 5.09 -3.48 -2.65
CA CYS A 79 3.81 -3.81 -2.05
C CYS A 79 3.27 -2.57 -1.37
N ASN A 80 2.12 -2.08 -1.81
CA ASN A 80 1.55 -0.85 -1.27
C ASN A 80 0.66 -1.12 -0.07
N VAL A 81 0.84 -0.29 0.96
CA VAL A 81 -0.04 -0.24 2.12
C VAL A 81 -0.60 1.18 2.16
N ILE A 82 -1.90 1.31 2.18
CA ILE A 82 -2.53 2.62 2.26
C ILE A 82 -3.07 2.88 3.65
N LEU A 83 -3.01 4.14 4.03
CA LEU A 83 -3.61 4.65 5.26
C LEU A 83 -4.51 5.79 4.87
N ARG A 84 -5.77 5.74 5.32
CA ARG A 84 -6.67 6.88 5.11
C ARG A 84 -7.47 7.16 6.36
N GLN A 85 -7.65 8.43 6.65
CA GLN A 85 -8.47 8.85 7.77
C GLN A 85 -9.93 8.83 7.34
N LEU A 86 -10.76 8.09 8.06
CA LEU A 86 -12.21 8.07 7.84
C LEU A 86 -12.88 9.23 8.56
N GLU A 87 -12.51 9.40 9.82
CA GLU A 87 -12.91 10.52 10.66
C GLU A 87 -11.81 10.75 11.68
N GLU A 88 -11.89 11.83 12.42
CA GLU A 88 -10.91 12.12 13.46
C GLU A 88 -10.83 10.96 14.45
N GLY A 89 -9.63 10.47 14.71
CA GLY A 89 -9.42 9.33 15.61
C GLY A 89 -9.76 7.97 15.02
N GLN A 90 -10.04 7.89 13.72
CA GLN A 90 -10.31 6.61 13.06
C GLN A 90 -9.57 6.51 11.74
N THR A 91 -8.76 5.47 11.59
CA THR A 91 -7.90 5.27 10.43
C THR A 91 -8.11 3.88 9.84
N GLU A 92 -8.22 3.81 8.52
CA GLU A 92 -8.27 2.54 7.81
C GLU A 92 -6.90 2.22 7.23
N ILE A 93 -6.48 0.98 7.42
CA ILE A 93 -5.27 0.44 6.81
C ILE A 93 -5.71 -0.58 5.76
N SER A 94 -5.17 -0.49 4.56
CA SER A 94 -5.43 -1.48 3.52
C SER A 94 -4.13 -1.89 2.87
N ALA A 95 -4.00 -3.18 2.59
CA ALA A 95 -2.85 -3.73 1.87
C ALA A 95 -3.36 -4.56 0.70
N VAL A 96 -2.58 -4.61 -0.37
CA VAL A 96 -2.92 -5.45 -1.51
C VAL A 96 -2.84 -6.93 -1.09
N ASP A 97 -3.80 -7.71 -1.57
CA ASP A 97 -3.70 -9.17 -1.49
C ASP A 97 -2.95 -9.65 -2.73
N PRO A 98 -1.69 -10.09 -2.61
CA PRO A 98 -0.89 -10.44 -3.78
C PRO A 98 -1.50 -11.58 -4.60
N VAL A 99 -2.11 -12.55 -3.94
CA VAL A 99 -2.74 -13.68 -4.63
C VAL A 99 -3.93 -13.20 -5.47
N LYS A 100 -4.81 -12.40 -4.88
CA LYS A 100 -5.98 -11.87 -5.58
C LYS A 100 -5.58 -10.93 -6.71
N SER A 101 -4.55 -10.12 -6.51
CA SER A 101 -4.03 -9.21 -7.53
C SER A 101 -3.49 -9.99 -8.73
N MET A 102 -2.76 -11.07 -8.48
CA MET A 102 -2.26 -11.93 -9.55
C MET A 102 -3.38 -12.63 -10.29
N GLU A 103 -4.39 -13.11 -9.58
CA GLU A 103 -5.57 -13.71 -10.20
C GLU A 103 -6.27 -12.74 -11.14
N LEU A 104 -6.46 -11.49 -10.70
CA LEU A 104 -7.07 -10.45 -11.52
C LEU A 104 -6.25 -10.17 -12.77
N LEU A 105 -4.93 -10.10 -12.64
CA LEU A 105 -4.03 -9.86 -13.77
C LEU A 105 -4.12 -10.99 -14.79
N ILE A 106 -4.11 -12.24 -14.32
CA ILE A 106 -4.23 -13.41 -15.19
C ILE A 106 -5.58 -13.40 -15.92
N MET A 107 -6.66 -13.15 -15.19
CA MET A 107 -8.00 -13.06 -15.78
C MET A 107 -8.08 -12.00 -16.86
N ASN A 108 -7.52 -10.82 -16.62
CA ASN A 108 -7.51 -9.74 -17.60
C ASN A 108 -6.68 -10.10 -18.83
N THR A 109 -5.58 -10.80 -18.64
CA THR A 109 -4.74 -11.28 -19.74
C THR A 109 -5.48 -12.28 -20.62
N LEU A 110 -6.24 -13.18 -20.00
CA LEU A 110 -7.02 -14.19 -20.73
C LEU A 110 -8.19 -13.59 -21.50
N LYS A 111 -8.66 -12.41 -21.14
CA LYS A 111 -9.78 -11.73 -21.81
C LYS A 111 -9.34 -10.94 -23.05
N SER A 112 -8.07 -10.67 -23.18
CA SER A 112 -7.56 -9.85 -24.28
C SER A 112 -7.17 -10.64 -25.54
#